data_3aa4217a548761481fb67740fb149be3
#
_entry.id   3aa4217a548761481fb67740fb149be3
#
_cell.length_a   1.000
_cell.length_b   1.000
_cell.length_c   1.000
_cell.angle_alpha   90.00
_cell.angle_beta   90.00
_cell.angle_gamma   90.00
#
_symmetry.space_group_name_H-M   'P 1'
#
loop_
_entity.id
_entity.type
_entity.pdbx_description
1 polymer ?
#
loop_
_entity_poly.entity_id
_entity_poly.type
_entity_poly.pdbx_seq_one_letter_code
_entity_poly.pdbx_strand_id
1 'polypeptide(L)'
;MKDNYHHGDLRNALIEAGIKIINESGEDALSLRKVAAACGVSHAAPYAHFPDKESLLSAIKETVTNDFLSELEKAANGSKVKNAQDAIMTMGERYILFFRNNPDYFNFLFHKQKPEVHTDMSKDYPNDYAPFLMFKRYLNKYFEESGIKLSAKEKEIGLIKTWGLVQGLSSIAGMENVNATISWKVLAKECLK
;
A
#
# COMPACT_ATOMS: atom_id res chain seq x y z
N MET A 1 -6.62 31.52 20.83
CA MET A 1 -5.66 30.51 21.25
C MET A 1 -4.88 30.07 20.01
N LYS A 2 -3.57 30.36 19.94
CA LYS A 2 -2.73 29.89 18.82
C LYS A 2 -2.38 28.44 19.11
N ASP A 3 -2.99 27.50 18.38
CA ASP A 3 -2.57 26.11 18.41
C ASP A 3 -1.12 26.03 17.92
N ASN A 4 -0.28 25.48 18.77
CA ASN A 4 1.11 25.13 18.44
C ASN A 4 1.08 24.00 17.39
N TYR A 5 1.09 24.37 16.13
CA TYR A 5 1.24 23.44 15.01
C TYR A 5 2.69 22.89 15.06
N HIS A 6 2.85 21.67 15.53
CA HIS A 6 4.16 21.00 15.53
C HIS A 6 4.62 20.79 14.08
N HIS A 7 5.85 21.18 13.75
CA HIS A 7 6.42 21.11 12.39
C HIS A 7 6.33 19.71 11.73
N GLY A 8 6.33 18.63 12.53
CA GLY A 8 6.12 17.26 12.03
C GLY A 8 4.68 16.98 11.60
N ASP A 9 3.72 17.66 12.21
CA ASP A 9 2.29 17.49 11.92
C ASP A 9 1.91 18.15 10.58
N LEU A 10 2.50 19.32 10.25
CA LEU A 10 2.23 20.00 8.98
C LEU A 10 2.74 19.23 7.77
N ARG A 11 3.93 18.64 7.83
CA ARG A 11 4.46 17.84 6.71
C ARG A 11 3.52 16.69 6.38
N ASN A 12 3.05 15.96 7.36
CA ASN A 12 2.12 14.86 7.18
C ASN A 12 0.74 15.35 6.70
N ALA A 13 0.22 16.44 7.26
CA ALA A 13 -1.02 17.05 6.80
C ALA A 13 -0.96 17.46 5.32
N LEU A 14 0.18 18.02 4.87
CA LEU A 14 0.40 18.36 3.45
C LEU A 14 0.41 17.12 2.56
N ILE A 15 1.01 16.01 3.01
CA ILE A 15 1.02 14.73 2.29
C ILE A 15 -0.41 14.19 2.16
N GLU A 16 -1.17 14.11 3.24
CA GLU A 16 -2.55 13.63 3.24
C GLU A 16 -3.48 14.48 2.35
N ALA A 17 -3.34 15.80 2.43
CA ALA A 17 -4.07 16.72 1.55
C ALA A 17 -3.69 16.51 0.08
N GLY A 18 -2.42 16.24 -0.20
CA GLY A 18 -1.92 15.91 -1.54
C GLY A 18 -2.55 14.62 -2.09
N ILE A 19 -2.65 13.57 -1.28
CA ILE A 19 -3.29 12.30 -1.67
C ILE A 19 -4.75 12.52 -2.05
N LYS A 20 -5.51 13.26 -1.24
CA LYS A 20 -6.91 13.61 -1.52
C LYS A 20 -7.06 14.37 -2.84
N ILE A 21 -6.26 15.41 -3.05
CA ILE A 21 -6.29 16.20 -4.29
C ILE A 21 -6.01 15.31 -5.51
N ILE A 22 -5.03 14.41 -5.42
CA ILE A 22 -4.69 13.48 -6.52
C ILE A 22 -5.85 12.52 -6.79
N ASN A 23 -6.47 11.98 -5.76
CA ASN A 23 -7.59 11.06 -5.91
C ASN A 23 -8.81 11.72 -6.54
N GLU A 24 -9.15 12.94 -6.13
CA GLU A 24 -10.32 13.67 -6.59
C GLU A 24 -10.13 14.28 -7.99
N SER A 25 -8.95 14.84 -8.26
CA SER A 25 -8.73 15.74 -9.41
C SER A 25 -7.57 15.33 -10.32
N GLY A 26 -6.85 14.24 -9.99
CA GLY A 26 -5.66 13.78 -10.73
C GLY A 26 -4.37 14.48 -10.30
N GLU A 27 -3.24 13.90 -10.73
CA GLU A 27 -1.89 14.39 -10.38
C GLU A 27 -1.61 15.81 -10.90
N ASP A 28 -2.16 16.16 -12.07
CA ASP A 28 -1.98 17.49 -12.66
C ASP A 28 -2.59 18.60 -11.80
N ALA A 29 -3.61 18.27 -11.00
CA ALA A 29 -4.25 19.19 -10.09
C ALA A 29 -3.43 19.47 -8.82
N LEU A 30 -2.42 18.63 -8.49
CA LEU A 30 -1.56 18.81 -7.32
C LEU A 30 -0.71 20.07 -7.47
N SER A 31 -0.68 20.90 -6.45
CA SER A 31 0.25 22.03 -6.31
C SER A 31 0.43 22.38 -4.84
N LEU A 32 1.61 22.91 -4.47
CA LEU A 32 1.88 23.35 -3.10
C LEU A 32 0.86 24.38 -2.60
N ARG A 33 0.39 25.25 -3.50
CA ARG A 33 -0.63 26.27 -3.18
C ARG A 33 -1.98 25.63 -2.83
N LYS A 34 -2.44 24.63 -3.61
CA LYS A 34 -3.69 23.93 -3.32
C LYS A 34 -3.62 23.13 -2.03
N VAL A 35 -2.47 22.47 -1.78
CA VAL A 35 -2.25 21.71 -0.56
C VAL A 35 -2.22 22.64 0.66
N ALA A 36 -1.54 23.81 0.56
CA ALA A 36 -1.58 24.84 1.60
C ALA A 36 -3.00 25.30 1.94
N ALA A 37 -3.80 25.58 0.90
CA ALA A 37 -5.19 25.98 1.06
C ALA A 37 -6.03 24.87 1.73
N ALA A 38 -5.84 23.61 1.34
CA ALA A 38 -6.53 22.47 1.93
C ALA A 38 -6.17 22.26 3.42
N CYS A 39 -4.93 22.58 3.82
CA CYS A 39 -4.47 22.54 5.20
C CYS A 39 -4.76 23.82 6.01
N GLY A 40 -5.34 24.86 5.40
CA GLY A 40 -5.62 26.12 6.08
C GLY A 40 -4.38 26.92 6.50
N VAL A 41 -3.24 26.72 5.79
CA VAL A 41 -1.97 27.41 6.08
C VAL A 41 -1.63 28.43 5.00
N SER A 42 -0.65 29.29 5.28
CA SER A 42 -0.16 30.27 4.29
C SER A 42 0.45 29.58 3.08
N HIS A 43 0.36 30.21 1.90
CA HIS A 43 0.95 29.67 0.66
C HIS A 43 2.47 29.47 0.73
N ALA A 44 3.16 30.13 1.66
CA ALA A 44 4.60 29.98 1.90
C ALA A 44 4.93 28.78 2.78
N ALA A 45 4.00 28.31 3.63
CA ALA A 45 4.28 27.26 4.61
C ALA A 45 4.74 25.92 4.00
N PRO A 46 4.17 25.41 2.89
CA PRO A 46 4.63 24.15 2.29
C PRO A 46 6.08 24.18 1.81
N TYR A 47 6.59 25.35 1.40
CA TYR A 47 7.97 25.49 0.90
C TYR A 47 9.04 25.23 1.96
N ALA A 48 8.68 25.29 3.24
CA ALA A 48 9.58 24.86 4.33
C ALA A 48 9.77 23.33 4.35
N HIS A 49 8.91 22.56 3.70
CA HIS A 49 8.93 21.09 3.70
C HIS A 49 9.20 20.50 2.32
N PHE A 50 8.74 21.16 1.26
CA PHE A 50 8.80 20.71 -0.13
C PHE A 50 9.17 21.88 -1.03
N PRO A 51 10.34 21.85 -1.68
CA PRO A 51 10.78 22.94 -2.57
C PRO A 51 9.88 23.10 -3.80
N ASP A 52 9.27 22.01 -4.27
CA ASP A 52 8.46 21.95 -5.48
C ASP A 52 7.37 20.86 -5.40
N LYS A 53 6.54 20.77 -6.46
CA LYS A 53 5.48 19.77 -6.60
C LYS A 53 6.04 18.35 -6.66
N GLU A 54 7.14 18.17 -7.35
CA GLU A 54 7.80 16.88 -7.57
C GLU A 54 8.30 16.28 -6.26
N SER A 55 8.88 17.10 -5.40
CA SER A 55 9.33 16.67 -4.07
C SER A 55 8.16 16.31 -3.14
N LEU A 56 7.04 17.03 -3.21
CA LEU A 56 5.81 16.65 -2.50
C LEU A 56 5.28 15.31 -3.04
N LEU A 57 5.19 15.14 -4.35
CA LEU A 57 4.71 13.90 -4.97
C LEU A 57 5.59 12.71 -4.61
N SER A 58 6.91 12.88 -4.63
CA SER A 58 7.87 11.86 -4.20
C SER A 58 7.65 11.47 -2.73
N ALA A 59 7.47 12.45 -1.85
CA ALA A 59 7.20 12.21 -0.44
C ALA A 59 5.86 11.51 -0.20
N ILE A 60 4.83 11.83 -0.98
CA ILE A 60 3.54 11.11 -0.94
C ILE A 60 3.74 9.64 -1.31
N LYS A 61 4.40 9.36 -2.44
CA LYS A 61 4.68 7.98 -2.90
C LYS A 61 5.47 7.19 -1.86
N GLU A 62 6.51 7.78 -1.33
CA GLU A 62 7.37 7.19 -0.30
C GLU A 62 6.59 6.89 0.98
N THR A 63 5.82 7.85 1.48
CA THR A 63 5.03 7.68 2.71
C THR A 63 4.04 6.53 2.58
N VAL A 64 3.21 6.53 1.54
CA VAL A 64 2.21 5.47 1.33
C VAL A 64 2.86 4.10 1.16
N THR A 65 3.98 4.04 0.41
CA THR A 65 4.73 2.78 0.22
C THR A 65 5.33 2.27 1.51
N ASN A 66 5.98 3.14 2.30
CA ASN A 66 6.65 2.76 3.54
C ASN A 66 5.65 2.34 4.63
N ASP A 67 4.52 3.04 4.75
CA ASP A 67 3.46 2.69 5.70
C ASP A 67 2.93 1.29 5.38
N PHE A 68 2.65 1.02 4.10
CA PHE A 68 2.16 -0.28 3.68
C PHE A 68 3.22 -1.38 3.86
N LEU A 69 4.47 -1.14 3.46
CA LEU A 69 5.56 -2.10 3.63
C LEU A 69 5.78 -2.43 5.11
N SER A 70 5.80 -1.42 5.98
CA SER A 70 5.93 -1.61 7.44
C SER A 70 4.83 -2.50 8.02
N GLU A 71 3.59 -2.35 7.56
CA GLU A 71 2.48 -3.20 8.00
C GLU A 71 2.64 -4.66 7.53
N LEU A 72 3.13 -4.88 6.32
CA LEU A 72 3.44 -6.22 5.81
C LEU A 72 4.60 -6.86 6.57
N GLU A 73 5.67 -6.10 6.86
CA GLU A 73 6.82 -6.56 7.64
C GLU A 73 6.42 -6.98 9.06
N LYS A 74 5.61 -6.17 9.75
CA LYS A 74 5.04 -6.51 11.07
C LYS A 74 4.23 -7.81 11.00
N ALA A 75 3.44 -7.98 9.94
CA ALA A 75 2.62 -9.18 9.75
C ALA A 75 3.49 -10.41 9.52
N ALA A 76 4.48 -10.33 8.64
CA ALA A 76 5.36 -11.44 8.30
C ALA A 76 6.28 -11.88 9.46
N ASN A 77 6.61 -10.93 10.37
CA ASN A 77 7.48 -11.19 11.53
C ASN A 77 6.70 -11.39 12.84
N GLY A 78 5.38 -11.54 12.77
CA GLY A 78 4.52 -11.73 13.93
C GLY A 78 4.85 -13.01 14.70
N SER A 79 4.64 -13.01 16.03
CA SER A 79 4.98 -14.12 16.92
C SER A 79 4.29 -15.46 16.60
N LYS A 80 3.25 -15.44 15.78
CA LYS A 80 2.50 -16.63 15.34
C LYS A 80 3.00 -17.20 14.00
N VAL A 81 3.89 -16.48 13.31
CA VAL A 81 4.45 -16.89 12.01
C VAL A 81 5.56 -17.91 12.25
N LYS A 82 5.40 -19.11 11.71
CA LYS A 82 6.33 -20.23 11.87
C LYS A 82 7.02 -20.64 10.57
N ASN A 83 6.41 -20.33 9.44
CA ASN A 83 6.84 -20.71 8.10
C ASN A 83 6.38 -19.66 7.06
N ALA A 84 6.75 -19.84 5.79
CA ALA A 84 6.40 -18.93 4.73
C ALA A 84 4.89 -18.89 4.45
N GLN A 85 4.17 -19.99 4.64
CA GLN A 85 2.72 -20.03 4.49
C GLN A 85 2.03 -19.12 5.52
N ASP A 86 2.41 -19.22 6.80
CA ASP A 86 1.88 -18.37 7.86
C ASP A 86 2.16 -16.89 7.55
N ALA A 87 3.38 -16.58 7.05
CA ALA A 87 3.75 -15.22 6.66
C ALA A 87 2.85 -14.68 5.54
N ILE A 88 2.63 -15.45 4.47
CA ILE A 88 1.77 -15.06 3.34
C ILE A 88 0.34 -14.83 3.82
N MET A 89 -0.20 -15.71 4.66
CA MET A 89 -1.54 -15.59 5.20
C MET A 89 -1.71 -14.32 6.05
N THR A 90 -0.76 -14.05 6.96
CA THR A 90 -0.82 -12.86 7.82
C THR A 90 -0.58 -11.58 7.03
N MET A 91 0.31 -11.58 6.04
CA MET A 91 0.51 -10.47 5.12
C MET A 91 -0.74 -10.19 4.29
N GLY A 92 -1.41 -11.22 3.76
CA GLY A 92 -2.66 -11.08 3.00
C GLY A 92 -3.80 -10.51 3.85
N GLU A 93 -3.99 -11.00 5.09
CA GLU A 93 -4.95 -10.41 6.03
C GLU A 93 -4.63 -8.92 6.28
N ARG A 94 -3.36 -8.60 6.54
CA ARG A 94 -2.92 -7.22 6.78
C ARG A 94 -3.09 -6.34 5.55
N TYR A 95 -2.80 -6.85 4.36
CA TYR A 95 -3.00 -6.16 3.08
C TYR A 95 -4.45 -5.68 2.95
N ILE A 96 -5.42 -6.58 3.10
CA ILE A 96 -6.84 -6.27 2.96
C ILE A 96 -7.28 -5.25 4.01
N LEU A 97 -6.88 -5.42 5.27
CA LEU A 97 -7.27 -4.54 6.36
C LEU A 97 -6.60 -3.16 6.27
N PHE A 98 -5.35 -3.09 5.80
CA PHE A 98 -4.67 -1.82 5.59
C PHE A 98 -5.40 -0.94 4.57
N PHE A 99 -5.71 -1.49 3.40
CA PHE A 99 -6.39 -0.72 2.37
C PHE A 99 -7.87 -0.49 2.64
N ARG A 100 -8.52 -1.37 3.38
CA ARG A 100 -9.86 -1.09 3.91
C ARG A 100 -9.88 0.14 4.82
N ASN A 101 -8.86 0.30 5.65
CA ASN A 101 -8.75 1.44 6.57
C ASN A 101 -8.18 2.70 5.89
N ASN A 102 -7.55 2.54 4.73
CA ASN A 102 -6.92 3.61 3.95
C ASN A 102 -7.33 3.52 2.46
N PRO A 103 -8.62 3.68 2.12
CA PRO A 103 -9.09 3.53 0.75
C PRO A 103 -8.46 4.55 -0.22
N ASP A 104 -8.13 5.73 0.27
CA ASP A 104 -7.42 6.76 -0.51
C ASP A 104 -6.01 6.30 -0.91
N TYR A 105 -5.31 5.54 -0.06
CA TYR A 105 -4.01 4.98 -0.37
C TYR A 105 -4.11 3.91 -1.46
N PHE A 106 -5.15 3.06 -1.41
CA PHE A 106 -5.40 2.06 -2.46
C PHE A 106 -5.63 2.73 -3.82
N ASN A 107 -6.51 3.73 -3.86
CA ASN A 107 -6.81 4.47 -5.08
C ASN A 107 -5.58 5.19 -5.63
N PHE A 108 -4.82 5.86 -4.76
CA PHE A 108 -3.58 6.53 -5.13
C PHE A 108 -2.58 5.55 -5.73
N LEU A 109 -2.24 4.46 -5.03
CA LEU A 109 -1.21 3.52 -5.48
C LEU A 109 -1.60 2.80 -6.77
N PHE A 110 -2.79 2.19 -6.81
CA PHE A 110 -3.10 1.24 -7.88
C PHE A 110 -3.88 1.83 -9.05
N HIS A 111 -4.58 2.95 -8.85
CA HIS A 111 -5.33 3.61 -9.93
C HIS A 111 -4.62 4.85 -10.47
N LYS A 112 -3.90 5.61 -9.63
CA LYS A 112 -3.23 6.85 -10.07
C LYS A 112 -1.75 6.63 -10.39
N GLN A 113 -0.98 6.01 -9.50
CA GLN A 113 0.46 5.87 -9.64
C GLN A 113 0.90 4.63 -10.43
N LYS A 114 0.15 3.51 -10.33
CA LYS A 114 0.39 2.25 -11.05
C LYS A 114 1.85 1.78 -10.91
N PRO A 115 2.24 1.29 -9.73
CA PRO A 115 3.62 0.89 -9.46
C PRO A 115 4.11 -0.16 -10.46
N GLU A 116 5.37 -0.10 -10.83
CA GLU A 116 6.01 -1.08 -11.69
C GLU A 116 6.19 -2.41 -10.94
N VAL A 117 5.83 -3.51 -11.58
CA VAL A 117 5.99 -4.87 -11.04
C VAL A 117 6.35 -5.84 -12.17
N HIS A 118 7.27 -6.75 -11.88
CA HIS A 118 7.63 -7.83 -12.79
C HIS A 118 7.24 -9.17 -12.17
N THR A 119 6.46 -9.95 -12.89
CA THR A 119 5.89 -11.23 -12.43
C THR A 119 6.85 -12.41 -12.56
N ASP A 120 7.99 -12.24 -13.22
CA ASP A 120 9.04 -13.24 -13.29
C ASP A 120 9.54 -13.62 -11.88
N MET A 121 9.30 -14.88 -11.50
CA MET A 121 9.63 -15.41 -10.17
C MET A 121 11.10 -15.83 -10.02
N SER A 122 11.90 -15.79 -11.11
CA SER A 122 13.28 -16.26 -11.10
C SER A 122 14.28 -15.24 -10.56
N LYS A 123 13.93 -13.95 -10.57
CA LYS A 123 14.81 -12.85 -10.12
C LYS A 123 14.02 -11.65 -9.61
N ASP A 124 14.68 -10.82 -8.83
CA ASP A 124 14.18 -9.52 -8.42
C ASP A 124 14.60 -8.45 -9.45
N TYR A 125 13.73 -7.46 -9.65
CA TYR A 125 14.02 -6.30 -10.48
C TYR A 125 14.18 -5.07 -9.56
N PRO A 126 15.25 -4.27 -9.71
CA PRO A 126 15.58 -3.20 -8.76
C PRO A 126 14.52 -2.13 -8.59
N ASN A 127 13.70 -1.89 -9.64
CA ASN A 127 12.66 -0.86 -9.64
C ASN A 127 11.27 -1.39 -9.26
N ASP A 128 11.15 -2.69 -8.97
CA ASP A 128 9.89 -3.25 -8.55
C ASP A 128 9.42 -2.63 -7.22
N TYR A 129 8.13 -2.46 -7.13
CA TYR A 129 7.45 -1.98 -5.93
C TYR A 129 7.79 -2.82 -4.70
N ALA A 130 8.41 -2.22 -3.68
CA ALA A 130 9.00 -2.94 -2.55
C ALA A 130 8.03 -3.90 -1.82
N PRO A 131 6.75 -3.52 -1.54
CA PRO A 131 5.78 -4.45 -0.97
C PRO A 131 5.51 -5.68 -1.85
N PHE A 132 5.51 -5.51 -3.18
CA PHE A 132 5.36 -6.61 -4.13
C PHE A 132 6.58 -7.53 -4.14
N LEU A 133 7.81 -6.98 -4.12
CA LEU A 133 9.04 -7.76 -3.99
C LEU A 133 9.05 -8.60 -2.72
N MET A 134 8.65 -8.02 -1.59
CA MET A 134 8.52 -8.74 -0.34
C MET A 134 7.57 -9.94 -0.47
N PHE A 135 6.38 -9.71 -1.00
CA PHE A 135 5.39 -10.77 -1.23
C PHE A 135 5.94 -11.87 -2.14
N LYS A 136 6.56 -11.50 -3.27
CA LYS A 136 7.18 -12.41 -4.23
C LYS A 136 8.25 -13.30 -3.59
N ARG A 137 9.10 -12.75 -2.73
CA ARG A 137 10.14 -13.50 -1.97
C ARG A 137 9.51 -14.51 -1.01
N TYR A 138 8.48 -14.11 -0.26
CA TYR A 138 7.78 -15.04 0.64
C TYR A 138 7.04 -16.13 -0.12
N LEU A 139 6.47 -15.84 -1.28
CA LEU A 139 5.81 -16.84 -2.11
C LEU A 139 6.82 -17.84 -2.70
N ASN A 140 7.99 -17.39 -3.14
CA ASN A 140 9.08 -18.28 -3.55
C ASN A 140 9.50 -19.20 -2.40
N LYS A 141 9.71 -18.64 -1.22
CA LYS A 141 10.05 -19.41 -0.01
C LYS A 141 8.97 -20.45 0.31
N TYR A 142 7.70 -20.11 0.19
CA TYR A 142 6.59 -21.04 0.37
C TYR A 142 6.65 -22.21 -0.64
N PHE A 143 6.91 -21.92 -1.91
CA PHE A 143 7.05 -22.99 -2.92
C PHE A 143 8.23 -23.92 -2.62
N GLU A 144 9.34 -23.39 -2.11
CA GLU A 144 10.50 -24.18 -1.68
C GLU A 144 10.16 -25.05 -0.47
N GLU A 145 9.55 -24.48 0.57
CA GLU A 145 9.16 -25.19 1.80
C GLU A 145 8.10 -26.26 1.55
N SER A 146 7.21 -26.06 0.57
CA SER A 146 6.16 -27.05 0.23
C SER A 146 6.69 -28.32 -0.42
N GLY A 147 7.94 -28.30 -0.93
CA GLY A 147 8.52 -29.42 -1.68
C GLY A 147 7.87 -29.71 -3.04
N ILE A 148 6.89 -28.90 -3.46
CA ILE A 148 6.21 -29.07 -4.74
C ILE A 148 7.11 -28.54 -5.85
N LYS A 149 7.43 -29.41 -6.82
CA LYS A 149 8.19 -29.00 -8.01
C LYS A 149 7.27 -28.26 -8.97
N LEU A 150 7.42 -26.93 -9.05
CA LEU A 150 6.69 -26.06 -9.94
C LEU A 150 7.60 -25.54 -11.06
N SER A 151 7.07 -25.50 -12.29
CA SER A 151 7.70 -24.80 -13.40
C SER A 151 7.65 -23.26 -13.17
N ALA A 152 8.49 -22.50 -13.88
CA ALA A 152 8.46 -21.04 -13.82
C ALA A 152 7.06 -20.48 -14.11
N LYS A 153 6.37 -21.04 -15.12
CA LYS A 153 5.00 -20.66 -15.47
C LYS A 153 4.01 -20.91 -14.33
N GLU A 154 4.10 -22.03 -13.64
CA GLU A 154 3.20 -22.35 -12.52
C GLU A 154 3.43 -21.44 -11.33
N LYS A 155 4.70 -21.10 -11.03
CA LYS A 155 5.04 -20.12 -9.99
C LYS A 155 4.48 -18.73 -10.31
N GLU A 156 4.62 -18.26 -11.55
CA GLU A 156 4.08 -16.97 -12.00
C GLU A 156 2.54 -16.94 -11.94
N ILE A 157 1.87 -18.02 -12.37
CA ILE A 157 0.43 -18.16 -12.21
C ILE A 157 0.01 -18.11 -10.74
N GLY A 158 0.75 -18.79 -9.85
CA GLY A 158 0.53 -18.76 -8.42
C GLY A 158 0.65 -17.34 -7.84
N LEU A 159 1.67 -16.60 -8.25
CA LEU A 159 1.86 -15.19 -7.88
C LEU A 159 0.65 -14.34 -8.28
N ILE A 160 0.23 -14.41 -9.54
CA ILE A 160 -0.90 -13.61 -10.05
C ILE A 160 -2.21 -13.97 -9.36
N LYS A 161 -2.47 -15.26 -9.13
CA LYS A 161 -3.68 -15.71 -8.41
C LYS A 161 -3.73 -15.15 -6.99
N THR A 162 -2.64 -15.28 -6.24
CA THR A 162 -2.59 -14.83 -4.84
C THR A 162 -2.66 -13.31 -4.75
N TRP A 163 -1.94 -12.61 -5.61
CA TRP A 163 -1.98 -11.15 -5.65
C TRP A 163 -3.36 -10.63 -6.10
N GLY A 164 -3.94 -11.24 -7.16
CA GLY A 164 -5.27 -10.89 -7.64
C GLY A 164 -6.35 -11.06 -6.58
N LEU A 165 -6.23 -12.09 -5.73
CA LEU A 165 -7.16 -12.33 -4.63
C LEU A 165 -7.11 -11.19 -3.60
N VAL A 166 -5.93 -10.83 -3.10
CA VAL A 166 -5.82 -9.76 -2.09
C VAL A 166 -6.17 -8.39 -2.67
N GLN A 167 -5.84 -8.14 -3.94
CA GLN A 167 -6.24 -6.92 -4.66
C GLN A 167 -7.76 -6.81 -4.79
N GLY A 168 -8.40 -7.88 -5.25
CA GLY A 168 -9.86 -7.92 -5.39
C GLY A 168 -10.58 -7.74 -4.06
N LEU A 169 -10.14 -8.46 -3.03
CA LEU A 169 -10.70 -8.35 -1.68
C LEU A 169 -10.49 -6.94 -1.09
N SER A 170 -9.33 -6.32 -1.31
CA SER A 170 -9.06 -4.95 -0.84
C SER A 170 -9.94 -3.93 -1.56
N SER A 171 -10.10 -4.07 -2.87
CA SER A 171 -11.01 -3.22 -3.65
C SER A 171 -12.44 -3.31 -3.12
N ILE A 172 -12.96 -4.53 -2.91
CA ILE A 172 -14.32 -4.75 -2.38
C ILE A 172 -14.45 -4.19 -0.96
N ALA A 173 -13.44 -4.42 -0.12
CA ALA A 173 -13.45 -3.97 1.28
C ALA A 173 -13.43 -2.45 1.44
N GLY A 174 -12.89 -1.73 0.45
CA GLY A 174 -12.85 -0.26 0.40
C GLY A 174 -14.10 0.38 -0.21
N MET A 175 -15.05 -0.39 -0.76
CA MET A 175 -16.28 0.16 -1.33
C MET A 175 -17.27 0.54 -0.22
N GLU A 176 -17.75 1.79 -0.23
CA GLU A 176 -18.68 2.32 0.79
C GLU A 176 -20.03 1.56 0.86
N ASN A 177 -20.49 1.03 -0.28
CA ASN A 177 -21.79 0.37 -0.40
C ASN A 177 -21.75 -1.15 -0.22
N VAL A 178 -20.63 -1.73 0.21
CA VAL A 178 -20.52 -3.16 0.50
C VAL A 178 -20.79 -3.42 1.99
N ASN A 179 -21.99 -3.87 2.30
CA ASN A 179 -22.43 -4.17 3.66
C ASN A 179 -22.21 -5.67 3.97
N ALA A 180 -21.01 -6.01 4.42
CA ALA A 180 -20.72 -7.38 4.85
C ALA A 180 -21.35 -7.67 6.21
N THR A 181 -22.02 -8.82 6.34
CA THR A 181 -22.62 -9.31 7.61
C THR A 181 -21.57 -9.90 8.56
N ILE A 182 -20.40 -10.26 8.02
CA ILE A 182 -19.25 -10.80 8.76
C ILE A 182 -18.15 -9.73 8.80
N SER A 183 -17.43 -9.62 9.91
CA SER A 183 -16.35 -8.63 10.01
C SER A 183 -15.26 -8.88 8.96
N TRP A 184 -14.72 -7.82 8.38
CA TRP A 184 -13.64 -7.91 7.39
C TRP A 184 -12.37 -8.59 7.91
N LYS A 185 -12.13 -8.57 9.20
CA LYS A 185 -11.05 -9.33 9.84
C LYS A 185 -11.25 -10.84 9.68
N VAL A 186 -12.48 -11.31 9.84
CA VAL A 186 -12.82 -12.73 9.64
C VAL A 186 -12.82 -13.05 8.15
N LEU A 187 -13.45 -12.22 7.30
CA LEU A 187 -13.50 -12.42 5.86
C LEU A 187 -12.08 -12.50 5.24
N ALA A 188 -11.20 -11.55 5.57
CA ALA A 188 -9.84 -11.55 5.07
C ALA A 188 -9.10 -12.85 5.40
N LYS A 189 -9.24 -13.34 6.63
CA LYS A 189 -8.61 -14.59 7.06
C LYS A 189 -9.21 -15.82 6.38
N GLU A 190 -10.54 -15.91 6.25
CA GLU A 190 -11.21 -17.10 5.71
C GLU A 190 -11.07 -17.18 4.17
N CYS A 191 -11.10 -16.07 3.46
CA CYS A 191 -10.91 -16.05 2.01
C CYS A 191 -9.47 -16.36 1.56
N LEU A 192 -8.50 -16.31 2.46
CA LEU A 192 -7.11 -16.61 2.15
C LEU A 192 -6.70 -18.07 2.44
N LYS A 193 -7.58 -18.88 3.05
CA LYS A 193 -7.35 -20.32 3.29
C LYS A 193 -7.50 -21.13 2.01
#